data_7d01e8fc215a0d6c18cc49e32dcb68dc
#
_entry.id   7d01e8fc215a0d6c18cc49e32dcb68dc
#
_cell.length_a   1.000
_cell.length_b   1.000
_cell.length_c   1.000
_cell.angle_alpha   90.00
_cell.angle_beta   90.00
_cell.angle_gamma   90.00
#
_symmetry.space_group_name_H-M   'P 1'
#
loop_
_entity.id
_entity.type
_entity.pdbx_description
1 polymer ?
#
loop_
_entity_poly.entity_id
_entity_poly.type
_entity_poly.pdbx_seq_one_letter_code
_entity_poly.pdbx_strand_id
1 'polypeptide(L)'
;LLLCVFALFSSCKESEKDKIARLVEEWEGKEILFPAHSFFTIQGKDTVDFSLADADYKVVTYIDSVGCTSCKLQLLRWKLFMQEVDSTLNRPVPFVFYFHPKDMKELRYITRRDAFVYPVCFDEKDDFNRLNHFPDEMTFQTFLLDKDNRVAAIGNPVHNPKVKELYLKVLT
;
A
#
# COMPACT_ATOMS: atom_id res chain seq x y z
N LEU A 1 -1.04 -24.70 56.49
CA LEU A 1 -1.45 -23.37 55.95
C LEU A 1 -0.83 -23.19 54.58
N LEU A 2 -1.60 -23.55 53.51
CA LEU A 2 -1.14 -23.51 52.11
C LEU A 2 -1.53 -22.14 51.55
N LEU A 3 -0.57 -21.26 51.34
CA LEU A 3 -0.78 -19.93 50.77
C LEU A 3 -0.78 -20.06 49.24
N CYS A 4 -1.96 -20.10 48.61
CA CYS A 4 -2.10 -19.99 47.18
C CYS A 4 -1.83 -18.55 46.73
N VAL A 5 -0.64 -18.30 46.18
CA VAL A 5 -0.33 -17.05 45.46
C VAL A 5 -0.97 -17.12 44.09
N PHE A 6 -2.13 -16.50 43.94
CA PHE A 6 -2.74 -16.22 42.64
C PHE A 6 -1.92 -15.10 41.97
N ALA A 7 -1.00 -15.48 41.09
CA ALA A 7 -0.39 -14.55 40.14
C ALA A 7 -1.47 -14.13 39.11
N LEU A 8 -2.05 -12.95 39.33
CA LEU A 8 -2.90 -12.28 38.35
C LEU A 8 -2.02 -11.87 37.16
N PHE A 9 -1.95 -12.69 36.12
CA PHE A 9 -1.47 -12.26 34.84
C PHE A 9 -2.48 -11.26 34.29
N SER A 10 -2.28 -9.98 34.58
CA SER A 10 -2.92 -8.88 33.89
C SER A 10 -2.41 -8.93 32.44
N SER A 11 -3.08 -9.66 31.56
CA SER A 11 -2.90 -9.54 30.13
C SER A 11 -3.40 -8.13 29.76
N CYS A 12 -2.50 -7.15 29.77
CA CYS A 12 -2.76 -5.86 29.16
C CYS A 12 -3.01 -6.12 27.67
N LYS A 13 -4.26 -6.11 27.23
CA LYS A 13 -4.58 -6.03 25.80
C LYS A 13 -4.02 -4.69 25.33
N GLU A 14 -3.03 -4.75 24.44
CA GLU A 14 -2.50 -3.59 23.75
C GLU A 14 -3.67 -2.84 23.09
N SER A 15 -3.73 -1.51 23.24
CA SER A 15 -4.76 -0.73 22.60
C SER A 15 -4.53 -0.67 21.08
N GLU A 16 -5.59 -0.54 20.28
CA GLU A 16 -5.47 -0.34 18.84
C GLU A 16 -4.57 0.85 18.48
N LYS A 17 -4.58 1.89 19.31
CA LYS A 17 -3.73 3.06 19.15
C LYS A 17 -2.25 2.72 19.34
N ASP A 18 -1.90 1.92 20.35
CA ASP A 18 -0.52 1.53 20.64
C ASP A 18 0.01 0.59 19.56
N LYS A 19 -0.85 -0.32 19.08
CA LYS A 19 -0.55 -1.20 17.94
C LYS A 19 -0.23 -0.40 16.68
N ILE A 20 -1.04 0.59 16.34
CA ILE A 20 -0.82 1.47 15.19
C ILE A 20 0.47 2.27 15.37
N ALA A 21 0.71 2.85 16.55
CA ALA A 21 1.91 3.63 16.82
C ALA A 21 3.18 2.78 16.64
N ARG A 22 3.21 1.57 17.18
CA ARG A 22 4.32 0.64 17.00
C ARG A 22 4.55 0.25 15.54
N LEU A 23 3.47 0.01 14.78
CA LEU A 23 3.56 -0.32 13.37
C LEU A 23 4.13 0.86 12.56
N VAL A 24 3.69 2.08 12.85
CA VAL A 24 4.25 3.29 12.22
C VAL A 24 5.74 3.41 12.53
N GLU A 25 6.15 3.25 13.78
CA GLU A 25 7.56 3.31 14.22
C GLU A 25 8.41 2.21 13.54
N GLU A 26 7.87 1.01 13.37
CA GLU A 26 8.56 -0.11 12.69
C GLU A 26 8.82 0.19 11.20
N TRP A 27 7.90 0.89 10.55
CA TRP A 27 7.96 1.12 9.11
C TRP A 27 8.56 2.45 8.71
N GLU A 28 8.53 3.47 9.55
CA GLU A 28 9.11 4.78 9.26
C GLU A 28 10.61 4.69 8.92
N GLY A 29 11.01 5.23 7.79
CA GLY A 29 12.37 5.19 7.28
C GLY A 29 12.85 3.83 6.75
N LYS A 30 12.04 2.76 6.85
CA LYS A 30 12.36 1.44 6.29
C LYS A 30 12.41 1.51 4.77
N GLU A 31 13.42 0.91 4.18
CA GLU A 31 13.54 0.81 2.72
C GLU A 31 12.59 -0.24 2.15
N ILE A 32 11.87 0.11 1.11
CA ILE A 32 11.04 -0.82 0.33
C ILE A 32 11.85 -1.35 -0.85
N LEU A 33 11.99 -2.66 -0.89
CA LEU A 33 12.71 -3.38 -1.93
C LEU A 33 11.78 -3.74 -3.09
N PHE A 34 12.13 -3.35 -4.30
CA PHE A 34 11.35 -3.69 -5.50
C PHE A 34 11.89 -4.96 -6.16
N PRO A 35 11.03 -5.88 -6.64
CA PRO A 35 11.47 -7.05 -7.39
C PRO A 35 12.22 -6.64 -8.65
N ALA A 36 13.32 -7.33 -8.95
CA ALA A 36 14.18 -7.04 -10.11
C ALA A 36 13.44 -7.12 -11.46
N HIS A 37 12.36 -7.90 -11.54
CA HIS A 37 11.58 -8.13 -12.74
C HIS A 37 10.11 -7.84 -12.48
N SER A 38 9.75 -6.56 -12.46
CA SER A 38 8.36 -6.11 -12.34
C SER A 38 7.84 -5.67 -13.70
N PHE A 39 6.80 -6.34 -14.19
CA PHE A 39 6.17 -5.99 -15.47
C PHE A 39 4.88 -5.24 -15.19
N PHE A 40 4.86 -3.97 -15.56
CA PHE A 40 3.66 -3.14 -15.43
C PHE A 40 2.83 -3.23 -16.70
N THR A 41 1.53 -3.35 -16.52
CA THR A 41 0.58 -3.45 -17.64
C THR A 41 -0.62 -2.54 -17.42
N ILE A 42 -1.24 -2.11 -18.51
CA ILE A 42 -2.55 -1.47 -18.48
C ILE A 42 -3.63 -2.56 -18.60
N GLN A 43 -4.43 -2.73 -17.56
CA GLN A 43 -5.53 -3.70 -17.50
C GLN A 43 -5.12 -5.15 -17.83
N GLY A 44 -3.86 -5.50 -17.55
CA GLY A 44 -3.32 -6.83 -17.82
C GLY A 44 -3.17 -7.19 -19.31
N LYS A 45 -3.04 -6.20 -20.18
CA LYS A 45 -2.87 -6.39 -21.64
C LYS A 45 -1.55 -5.79 -22.12
N ASP A 46 -1.47 -4.47 -22.15
CA ASP A 46 -0.38 -3.77 -22.79
C ASP A 46 0.73 -3.52 -21.76
N THR A 47 1.90 -4.09 -21.99
CA THR A 47 3.08 -3.82 -21.17
C THR A 47 3.52 -2.37 -21.39
N VAL A 48 3.80 -1.67 -20.31
CA VAL A 48 4.27 -0.29 -20.33
C VAL A 48 5.62 -0.19 -19.65
N ASP A 49 6.48 0.67 -20.21
CA ASP A 49 7.70 1.06 -19.53
C ASP A 49 7.33 2.04 -18.42
N PHE A 50 7.59 1.65 -17.18
CA PHE A 50 7.23 2.41 -16.00
C PHE A 50 8.47 2.57 -15.12
N SER A 51 9.08 3.76 -15.18
CA SER A 51 10.26 4.09 -14.40
C SER A 51 9.89 4.88 -13.15
N LEU A 52 10.56 4.55 -12.04
CA LEU A 52 10.43 5.21 -10.74
C LEU A 52 11.67 6.05 -10.39
N ALA A 53 12.67 6.10 -11.30
CA ALA A 53 14.04 6.51 -10.99
C ALA A 53 14.19 7.97 -10.54
N ASP A 54 13.36 8.90 -11.05
CA ASP A 54 13.59 10.35 -10.88
C ASP A 54 12.52 11.03 -10.01
N ALA A 55 11.70 10.27 -9.27
CA ALA A 55 10.66 10.86 -8.44
C ALA A 55 11.15 11.12 -7.02
N ASP A 56 11.00 12.37 -6.53
CA ASP A 56 11.27 12.73 -5.13
C ASP A 56 10.43 11.92 -4.15
N TYR A 57 9.16 11.70 -4.53
CA TYR A 57 8.22 10.86 -3.79
C TYR A 57 7.45 9.95 -4.73
N LYS A 58 7.02 8.81 -4.21
CA LYS A 58 6.13 7.86 -4.91
C LYS A 58 5.15 7.21 -3.93
N VAL A 59 3.93 6.99 -4.37
CA VAL A 59 2.94 6.24 -3.59
C VAL A 59 2.93 4.79 -4.07
N VAL A 60 3.20 3.87 -3.17
CA VAL A 60 3.24 2.44 -3.47
C VAL A 60 2.15 1.72 -2.69
N THR A 61 1.33 0.94 -3.37
CA THR A 61 0.31 0.11 -2.72
C THR A 61 0.45 -1.34 -3.15
N TYR A 62 0.42 -2.21 -2.16
CA TYR A 62 0.34 -3.65 -2.33
C TYR A 62 -1.07 -4.10 -1.97
N ILE A 63 -1.64 -5.00 -2.76
CA ILE A 63 -2.95 -5.60 -2.51
C ILE A 63 -2.78 -7.13 -2.54
N ASP A 64 -2.97 -7.75 -1.38
CA ASP A 64 -2.88 -9.20 -1.23
C ASP A 64 -4.09 -9.96 -1.80
N SER A 65 -3.97 -11.28 -1.87
CA SER A 65 -5.02 -12.19 -2.36
C SER A 65 -6.09 -12.55 -1.33
N VAL A 66 -6.02 -12.03 -0.10
CA VAL A 66 -6.93 -12.41 0.99
C VAL A 66 -8.23 -11.61 0.93
N GLY A 67 -9.37 -12.26 0.98
CA GLY A 67 -10.71 -11.64 1.07
C GLY A 67 -11.28 -11.12 -0.25
N CYS A 68 -12.07 -10.05 -0.18
CA CYS A 68 -12.81 -9.50 -1.32
C CYS A 68 -11.91 -8.57 -2.15
N THR A 69 -11.55 -8.99 -3.37
CA THR A 69 -10.70 -8.22 -4.30
C THR A 69 -11.27 -6.83 -4.61
N SER A 70 -12.52 -6.73 -5.01
CA SER A 70 -13.14 -5.45 -5.40
C SER A 70 -13.29 -4.48 -4.21
N CYS A 71 -13.50 -5.01 -3.00
CA CYS A 71 -13.58 -4.20 -1.78
C CYS A 71 -12.23 -3.55 -1.44
N LYS A 72 -11.14 -4.26 -1.70
CA LYS A 72 -9.78 -3.80 -1.42
C LYS A 72 -9.28 -2.81 -2.46
N LEU A 73 -9.55 -3.09 -3.74
CA LEU A 73 -9.01 -2.29 -4.84
C LEU A 73 -9.49 -0.84 -4.82
N GLN A 74 -10.77 -0.58 -4.60
CA GLN A 74 -11.38 0.77 -4.58
C GLN A 74 -10.83 1.71 -5.69
N LEU A 75 -10.71 1.20 -6.91
CA LEU A 75 -10.01 1.84 -8.02
C LEU A 75 -10.54 3.24 -8.34
N LEU A 76 -11.85 3.47 -8.18
CA LEU A 76 -12.43 4.81 -8.38
C LEU A 76 -11.89 5.84 -7.37
N ARG A 77 -11.74 5.44 -6.09
CA ARG A 77 -11.16 6.34 -5.07
C ARG A 77 -9.69 6.63 -5.35
N TRP A 78 -8.95 5.65 -5.83
CA TRP A 78 -7.57 5.86 -6.29
C TRP A 78 -7.50 6.86 -7.42
N LYS A 79 -8.36 6.74 -8.43
CA LYS A 79 -8.42 7.72 -9.55
C LYS A 79 -8.66 9.13 -9.04
N LEU A 80 -9.61 9.31 -8.13
CA LEU A 80 -9.91 10.62 -7.53
C LEU A 80 -8.72 11.18 -6.72
N PHE A 81 -8.07 10.34 -5.93
CA PHE A 81 -6.90 10.76 -5.17
C PHE A 81 -5.71 11.13 -6.07
N MET A 82 -5.43 10.35 -7.10
CA MET A 82 -4.39 10.67 -8.08
C MET A 82 -4.67 12.01 -8.79
N GLN A 83 -5.92 12.26 -9.20
CA GLN A 83 -6.31 13.53 -9.80
C GLN A 83 -6.16 14.71 -8.82
N GLU A 84 -6.48 14.52 -7.54
CA GLU A 84 -6.28 15.52 -6.50
C GLU A 84 -4.79 15.84 -6.33
N VAL A 85 -3.93 14.83 -6.27
CA VAL A 85 -2.47 14.99 -6.19
C VAL A 85 -1.94 15.73 -7.42
N ASP A 86 -2.29 15.31 -8.63
CA ASP A 86 -1.87 15.93 -9.89
C ASP A 86 -2.31 17.40 -9.99
N SER A 87 -3.51 17.73 -9.49
CA SER A 87 -4.03 19.10 -9.52
C SER A 87 -3.41 20.01 -8.46
N THR A 88 -2.89 19.44 -7.37
CA THR A 88 -2.35 20.18 -6.23
C THR A 88 -0.84 20.44 -6.39
N LEU A 89 -0.14 19.52 -7.04
CA LEU A 89 1.32 19.55 -7.14
C LEU A 89 1.78 19.94 -8.55
N ASN A 90 2.85 20.74 -8.62
CA ASN A 90 3.48 21.13 -9.89
C ASN A 90 4.51 20.10 -10.39
N ARG A 91 4.53 18.91 -9.82
CA ARG A 91 5.45 17.83 -10.14
C ARG A 91 4.72 16.48 -10.13
N PRO A 92 5.12 15.53 -11.00
CA PRO A 92 4.50 14.22 -11.02
C PRO A 92 4.84 13.43 -9.77
N VAL A 93 3.86 12.72 -9.22
CA VAL A 93 4.03 11.72 -8.17
C VAL A 93 3.61 10.37 -8.75
N PRO A 94 4.55 9.44 -8.97
CA PRO A 94 4.21 8.11 -9.45
C PRO A 94 3.37 7.33 -8.42
N PHE A 95 2.32 6.68 -8.93
CA PHE A 95 1.52 5.73 -8.16
C PHE A 95 1.83 4.32 -8.66
N VAL A 96 2.31 3.47 -7.77
CA VAL A 96 2.80 2.13 -8.05
C VAL A 96 1.86 1.11 -7.44
N PHE A 97 1.27 0.26 -8.27
CA PHE A 97 0.31 -0.74 -7.85
C PHE A 97 0.88 -2.14 -8.06
N TYR A 98 1.05 -2.89 -6.96
CA TYR A 98 1.34 -4.32 -6.97
C TYR A 98 0.11 -5.07 -6.49
N PHE A 99 -0.45 -5.88 -7.36
CA PHE A 99 -1.61 -6.69 -7.05
C PHE A 99 -1.23 -8.17 -7.08
N HIS A 100 -1.28 -8.82 -5.92
CA HIS A 100 -1.16 -10.27 -5.83
C HIS A 100 -2.55 -10.89 -5.98
N PRO A 101 -2.93 -11.42 -7.16
CA PRO A 101 -4.28 -11.84 -7.43
C PRO A 101 -4.57 -13.24 -6.87
N LYS A 102 -5.74 -13.40 -6.24
CA LYS A 102 -6.32 -14.73 -6.02
C LYS A 102 -6.84 -15.33 -7.34
N ASP A 103 -7.42 -14.48 -8.19
CA ASP A 103 -7.92 -14.82 -9.52
C ASP A 103 -7.56 -13.70 -10.51
N MET A 104 -6.69 -14.03 -11.45
CA MET A 104 -6.26 -13.13 -12.52
C MET A 104 -7.40 -12.67 -13.42
N LYS A 105 -8.40 -13.52 -13.66
CA LYS A 105 -9.55 -13.18 -14.51
C LYS A 105 -10.42 -12.14 -13.82
N GLU A 106 -10.67 -12.33 -12.53
CA GLU A 106 -11.42 -11.37 -11.71
C GLU A 106 -10.71 -10.02 -11.70
N LEU A 107 -9.41 -9.98 -11.44
CA LEU A 107 -8.64 -8.75 -11.37
C LEU A 107 -8.62 -7.99 -12.71
N ARG A 108 -8.41 -8.69 -13.83
CA ARG A 108 -8.51 -8.11 -15.17
C ARG A 108 -9.92 -7.60 -15.50
N TYR A 109 -10.93 -8.30 -15.05
CA TYR A 109 -12.31 -7.86 -15.21
C TYR A 109 -12.57 -6.56 -14.44
N ILE A 110 -12.17 -6.48 -13.16
CA ILE A 110 -12.37 -5.31 -12.30
C ILE A 110 -11.62 -4.10 -12.88
N THR A 111 -10.35 -4.24 -13.26
CA THR A 111 -9.57 -3.13 -13.82
C THR A 111 -10.16 -2.58 -15.12
N ARG A 112 -10.77 -3.43 -15.96
CA ARG A 112 -11.48 -3.00 -17.17
C ARG A 112 -12.83 -2.36 -16.87
N ARG A 113 -13.64 -3.01 -16.00
CA ARG A 113 -14.96 -2.50 -15.60
C ARG A 113 -14.86 -1.08 -15.04
N ASP A 114 -13.84 -0.83 -14.21
CA ASP A 114 -13.65 0.45 -13.53
C ASP A 114 -12.80 1.44 -14.37
N ALA A 115 -12.50 1.06 -15.65
CA ALA A 115 -11.68 1.85 -16.57
C ALA A 115 -10.38 2.35 -15.89
N PHE A 116 -9.68 1.44 -15.20
CA PHE A 116 -8.42 1.76 -14.53
C PHE A 116 -7.27 1.64 -15.53
N VAL A 117 -6.90 2.75 -16.14
CA VAL A 117 -5.89 2.85 -17.20
C VAL A 117 -4.49 3.20 -16.70
N TYR A 118 -4.23 2.95 -15.42
CA TYR A 118 -2.94 3.19 -14.80
C TYR A 118 -2.09 1.91 -14.79
N PRO A 119 -0.75 2.04 -14.79
CA PRO A 119 0.14 0.89 -14.72
C PRO A 119 -0.05 0.06 -13.45
N VAL A 120 -0.20 -1.24 -13.61
CA VAL A 120 -0.32 -2.20 -12.52
C VAL A 120 0.63 -3.37 -12.75
N CYS A 121 1.39 -3.77 -11.75
CA CYS A 121 2.11 -5.03 -11.72
C CYS A 121 1.20 -6.12 -11.15
N PHE A 122 0.92 -7.15 -11.93
CA PHE A 122 0.25 -8.35 -11.45
C PHE A 122 1.29 -9.33 -10.94
N ASP A 123 1.52 -9.26 -9.64
CA ASP A 123 2.54 -10.04 -8.93
C ASP A 123 2.00 -11.42 -8.54
N GLU A 124 1.92 -12.32 -9.53
CA GLU A 124 1.36 -13.67 -9.36
C GLU A 124 2.12 -14.50 -8.32
N LYS A 125 3.43 -14.23 -8.15
CA LYS A 125 4.31 -14.99 -7.26
C LYS A 125 4.45 -14.37 -5.87
N ASP A 126 3.79 -13.23 -5.64
CA ASP A 126 3.91 -12.47 -4.40
C ASP A 126 5.36 -12.05 -4.08
N ASP A 127 6.15 -11.79 -5.12
CA ASP A 127 7.58 -11.49 -4.96
C ASP A 127 7.79 -10.16 -4.19
N PHE A 128 6.88 -9.20 -4.37
CA PHE A 128 6.97 -7.92 -3.69
C PHE A 128 6.75 -8.04 -2.18
N ASN A 129 5.74 -8.80 -1.75
CA ASN A 129 5.50 -9.05 -0.34
C ASN A 129 6.57 -9.99 0.28
N ARG A 130 7.04 -10.97 -0.48
CA ARG A 130 8.12 -11.86 -0.02
C ARG A 130 9.43 -11.14 0.27
N LEU A 131 9.71 -10.04 -0.44
CA LEU A 131 10.88 -9.20 -0.18
C LEU A 131 10.72 -8.31 1.04
N ASN A 132 9.50 -7.81 1.29
CA ASN A 132 9.28 -6.73 2.26
C ASN A 132 8.57 -7.16 3.54
N HIS A 133 7.84 -8.28 3.50
CA HIS A 133 7.01 -8.77 4.62
C HIS A 133 6.03 -7.71 5.12
N PHE A 134 5.16 -7.25 4.21
CA PHE A 134 4.17 -6.20 4.52
C PHE A 134 3.23 -6.58 5.66
N PRO A 135 2.66 -5.59 6.37
CA PRO A 135 1.65 -5.85 7.38
C PRO A 135 0.44 -6.61 6.83
N ASP A 136 -0.13 -7.50 7.63
CA ASP A 136 -1.34 -8.26 7.25
C ASP A 136 -2.57 -7.35 7.10
N GLU A 137 -2.62 -6.24 7.85
CA GLU A 137 -3.72 -5.29 7.77
C GLU A 137 -3.64 -4.45 6.49
N MET A 138 -4.59 -4.64 5.60
CA MET A 138 -4.72 -3.93 4.33
C MET A 138 -4.56 -2.40 4.43
N THR A 139 -4.99 -1.81 5.55
CA THR A 139 -4.89 -0.37 5.81
C THR A 139 -3.44 0.12 5.83
N PHE A 140 -2.48 -0.78 6.10
CA PHE A 140 -1.06 -0.48 6.20
C PHE A 140 -0.22 -1.07 5.05
N GLN A 141 -0.86 -1.52 3.98
CA GLN A 141 -0.21 -2.02 2.77
C GLN A 141 -0.01 -0.92 1.70
N THR A 142 -0.05 0.35 2.13
CA THR A 142 0.20 1.51 1.27
C THR A 142 1.21 2.43 1.94
N PHE A 143 2.17 2.91 1.15
CA PHE A 143 3.33 3.64 1.60
C PHE A 143 3.56 4.88 0.73
N LEU A 144 3.86 6.01 1.36
CA LEU A 144 4.50 7.13 0.70
C LEU A 144 6.01 6.94 0.87
N LEU A 145 6.74 6.82 -0.23
CA LEU A 145 8.19 6.64 -0.23
C LEU A 145 8.87 7.92 -0.71
N ASP A 146 10.05 8.18 -0.16
CA ASP A 146 10.97 9.20 -0.65
C ASP A 146 11.75 8.73 -1.90
N LYS A 147 12.68 9.54 -2.37
CA LYS A 147 13.55 9.24 -3.52
C LYS A 147 14.40 7.98 -3.33
N ASP A 148 14.78 7.67 -2.09
CA ASP A 148 15.63 6.54 -1.73
C ASP A 148 14.81 5.27 -1.37
N ASN A 149 13.52 5.26 -1.75
CA ASN A 149 12.54 4.21 -1.46
C ASN A 149 12.29 3.97 0.05
N ARG A 150 12.56 4.96 0.90
CA ARG A 150 12.27 4.87 2.33
C ARG A 150 10.88 5.36 2.64
N VAL A 151 10.25 4.70 3.59
CA VAL A 151 8.88 5.03 4.02
C VAL A 151 8.87 6.39 4.73
N ALA A 152 8.25 7.37 4.10
CA ALA A 152 7.97 8.69 4.67
C ALA A 152 6.62 8.74 5.39
N ALA A 153 5.65 7.93 4.97
CA ALA A 153 4.38 7.71 5.65
C ALA A 153 3.80 6.36 5.28
N ILE A 154 3.06 5.75 6.21
CA ILE A 154 2.35 4.49 6.02
C ILE A 154 0.86 4.66 6.25
N GLY A 155 0.06 3.91 5.50
CA GLY A 155 -1.40 3.87 5.60
C GLY A 155 -2.07 4.20 4.28
N ASN A 156 -3.31 3.76 4.12
CA ASN A 156 -4.03 3.89 2.85
C ASN A 156 -4.82 5.21 2.78
N PRO A 157 -4.42 6.17 1.92
CA PRO A 157 -5.04 7.49 1.82
C PRO A 157 -6.47 7.46 1.25
N VAL A 158 -6.84 6.41 0.51
CA VAL A 158 -8.20 6.31 -0.04
C VAL A 158 -9.20 5.72 0.95
N HIS A 159 -8.70 5.14 2.05
CA HIS A 159 -9.52 4.59 3.13
C HIS A 159 -9.61 5.52 4.35
N ASN A 160 -8.57 6.34 4.58
CA ASN A 160 -8.47 7.17 5.77
C ASN A 160 -8.17 8.63 5.40
N PRO A 161 -9.12 9.57 5.64
CA PRO A 161 -8.93 10.98 5.34
C PRO A 161 -7.72 11.63 6.04
N LYS A 162 -7.40 11.22 7.27
CA LYS A 162 -6.23 11.75 7.99
C LYS A 162 -4.92 11.30 7.35
N VAL A 163 -4.87 10.07 6.84
CA VAL A 163 -3.71 9.59 6.07
C VAL A 163 -3.59 10.34 4.76
N LYS A 164 -4.71 10.64 4.09
CA LYS A 164 -4.73 11.47 2.89
C LYS A 164 -4.17 12.86 3.15
N GLU A 165 -4.61 13.52 4.21
CA GLU A 165 -4.10 14.83 4.63
C GLU A 165 -2.59 14.78 4.92
N LEU A 166 -2.12 13.72 5.60
CA LEU A 166 -0.70 13.52 5.86
C LEU A 166 0.10 13.39 4.57
N TYR A 167 -0.37 12.60 3.60
CA TYR A 167 0.31 12.44 2.30
C TYR A 167 0.39 13.77 1.56
N LEU A 168 -0.71 14.49 1.45
CA LEU A 168 -0.74 15.81 0.80
C LEU A 168 0.22 16.79 1.48
N LYS A 169 0.28 16.79 2.81
CA LYS A 169 1.20 17.64 3.58
C LYS A 169 2.69 17.31 3.34
N VAL A 170 3.03 16.02 3.18
CA VAL A 170 4.43 15.61 2.90
C VAL A 170 4.80 15.92 1.46
N LEU A 171 3.85 15.81 0.55
CA LEU A 171 4.05 16.05 -0.88
C LEU A 171 4.14 17.55 -1.25
N THR A 172 3.54 18.43 -0.46
CA THR A 172 3.59 19.91 -0.68
C THR A 172 4.82 20.53 -0.05
#